data_f5f529d1728782bda5beff3f846a0ed2
#
_entry.id   f5f529d1728782bda5beff3f846a0ed2
#
_cell.length_a   1.000
_cell.length_b   1.000
_cell.length_c   1.000
_cell.angle_alpha   90.00
_cell.angle_beta   90.00
_cell.angle_gamma   90.00
#
_symmetry.space_group_name_H-M   'P 1'
#
loop_
_entity.id
_entity.type
_entity.pdbx_description
1 polymer ?
#
loop_
_entity_poly.entity_id
_entity_poly.type
_entity_poly.pdbx_seq_one_letter_code
_entity_poly.pdbx_strand_id
1 'polypeptide(L)'
;AEWVGVGFRIGEEQFVASRDQVREVLMLPDAVTRVPGANRWLLGIANLRGHLLPLIDVKLLLGSGRTTLRRTTRVISVNHREVPAGLVVDEVLGFRRFMDHEFTSEAAETIVRCERFLGGTYQRAEESWPVFNLFDLVESNMFLQAAAE
;
A
#
# COMPACT_ATOMS: atom_id res chain seq x y z
N ALA A 1 -15.66 19.79 2.90
CA ALA A 1 -15.44 19.13 1.64
C ALA A 1 -15.35 17.62 1.82
N GLU A 2 -15.46 16.88 0.74
CA GLU A 2 -15.39 15.43 0.75
C GLU A 2 -13.98 14.97 0.37
N TRP A 3 -13.46 13.99 1.10
CA TRP A 3 -12.19 13.34 0.78
C TRP A 3 -12.47 11.91 0.31
N VAL A 4 -11.83 11.50 -0.76
CA VAL A 4 -12.02 10.17 -1.35
C VAL A 4 -10.72 9.40 -1.30
N GLY A 5 -10.79 8.17 -0.78
CA GLY A 5 -9.65 7.29 -0.74
C GLY A 5 -9.99 5.88 -1.18
N VAL A 6 -8.96 5.07 -1.26
CA VAL A 6 -9.06 3.64 -1.54
C VAL A 6 -8.75 2.91 -0.24
N GLY A 7 -9.73 2.14 0.25
CA GLY A 7 -9.54 1.34 1.46
C GLY A 7 -8.79 0.05 1.14
N PHE A 8 -7.93 -0.37 2.05
CA PHE A 8 -7.20 -1.63 1.90
C PHE A 8 -6.80 -2.18 3.25
N ARG A 9 -6.45 -3.45 3.26
CA ARG A 9 -6.10 -4.17 4.48
C ARG A 9 -4.68 -4.72 4.36
N ILE A 10 -3.89 -4.52 5.43
CA ILE A 10 -2.59 -5.16 5.62
C ILE A 10 -2.69 -5.98 6.91
N GLY A 11 -2.51 -7.30 6.81
CA GLY A 11 -2.81 -8.16 7.94
C GLY A 11 -4.27 -8.04 8.31
N GLU A 12 -4.55 -7.77 9.57
CA GLU A 12 -5.91 -7.59 10.05
C GLU A 12 -6.31 -6.11 10.14
N GLU A 13 -5.42 -5.20 9.75
CA GLU A 13 -5.66 -3.76 9.92
C GLU A 13 -6.05 -3.10 8.62
N GLN A 14 -7.04 -2.21 8.71
CA GLN A 14 -7.52 -1.46 7.55
C GLN A 14 -6.92 -0.07 7.54
N PHE A 15 -6.69 0.43 6.32
CA PHE A 15 -6.14 1.74 6.04
C PHE A 15 -6.87 2.35 4.86
N VAL A 16 -6.63 3.61 4.62
CA VAL A 16 -7.12 4.28 3.43
C VAL A 16 -6.01 5.14 2.85
N ALA A 17 -5.86 5.11 1.53
CA ALA A 17 -4.91 5.97 0.83
C ALA A 17 -5.69 6.94 -0.06
N SER A 18 -5.14 8.15 -0.24
CA SER A 18 -5.76 9.12 -1.14
C SER A 18 -5.92 8.52 -2.53
N ARG A 19 -7.09 8.71 -3.13
CA ARG A 19 -7.34 8.25 -4.50
C ARG A 19 -6.29 8.78 -5.48
N ASP A 20 -5.79 9.99 -5.24
CA ASP A 20 -4.80 10.60 -6.12
C ASP A 20 -3.46 9.88 -6.12
N GLN A 21 -3.18 9.09 -5.09
CA GLN A 21 -1.95 8.31 -5.00
C GLN A 21 -2.08 6.92 -5.62
N VAL A 22 -3.28 6.52 -6.02
CA VAL A 22 -3.53 5.19 -6.59
C VAL A 22 -3.76 5.31 -8.08
N ARG A 23 -2.93 4.65 -8.89
CA ARG A 23 -3.11 4.62 -10.34
C ARG A 23 -4.19 3.62 -10.71
N GLU A 24 -4.07 2.40 -10.22
CA GLU A 24 -5.04 1.34 -10.46
C GLU A 24 -4.87 0.23 -9.42
N VAL A 25 -5.90 -0.59 -9.31
CA VAL A 25 -5.88 -1.79 -8.47
C VAL A 25 -5.94 -2.99 -9.40
N LEU A 26 -5.04 -3.94 -9.18
CA LEU A 26 -4.88 -5.10 -10.05
C LEU A 26 -4.99 -6.37 -9.25
N MET A 27 -5.38 -7.45 -9.93
CA MET A 27 -5.17 -8.78 -9.38
C MET A 27 -3.69 -9.11 -9.46
N LEU A 28 -3.23 -10.01 -8.62
CA LEU A 28 -1.84 -10.44 -8.66
C LEU A 28 -1.57 -11.12 -10.02
N PRO A 29 -0.58 -10.63 -10.79
CA PRO A 29 -0.28 -11.22 -12.10
C PRO A 29 0.19 -12.66 -11.97
N ASP A 30 -0.15 -13.49 -12.96
CA ASP A 30 0.29 -14.90 -13.00
C ASP A 30 1.78 -15.01 -13.22
N ALA A 31 2.32 -14.16 -14.10
CA ALA A 31 3.73 -14.21 -14.47
C ALA A 31 4.50 -13.10 -13.75
N VAL A 32 5.31 -13.50 -12.79
CA VAL A 32 6.17 -12.59 -12.03
C VAL A 32 7.59 -13.11 -12.13
N THR A 33 8.50 -12.27 -12.62
CA THR A 33 9.91 -12.63 -12.72
C THR A 33 10.61 -12.32 -11.42
N ARG A 34 11.18 -13.32 -10.78
CA ARG A 34 11.94 -13.13 -9.55
C ARG A 34 13.29 -12.52 -9.88
N VAL A 35 13.78 -11.67 -8.97
CA VAL A 35 15.08 -11.02 -9.09
C VAL A 35 16.03 -11.67 -8.07
N PRO A 36 17.00 -12.51 -8.52
CA PRO A 36 17.92 -13.15 -7.58
C PRO A 36 18.73 -12.12 -6.80
N GLY A 37 18.89 -12.37 -5.50
CA GLY A 37 19.67 -11.47 -4.65
C GLY A 37 18.96 -10.22 -4.20
N ALA A 38 17.72 -10.01 -4.63
CA ALA A 38 16.95 -8.85 -4.21
C ALA A 38 16.43 -9.03 -2.78
N ASN A 39 15.95 -7.97 -2.20
CA ASN A 39 15.36 -8.00 -0.87
C ASN A 39 14.17 -8.94 -0.80
N ARG A 40 13.95 -9.52 0.38
CA ARG A 40 12.91 -10.50 0.60
C ARG A 40 11.51 -9.99 0.31
N TRP A 41 11.27 -8.69 0.52
CA TRP A 41 9.95 -8.11 0.31
C TRP A 41 9.67 -7.74 -1.15
N LEU A 42 10.66 -7.83 -2.04
CA LEU A 42 10.43 -7.73 -3.48
C LEU A 42 10.00 -9.10 -3.99
N LEU A 43 8.71 -9.24 -4.33
CA LEU A 43 8.20 -10.50 -4.87
C LEU A 43 8.76 -10.79 -6.25
N GLY A 44 8.99 -9.75 -7.03
CA GLY A 44 9.52 -9.85 -8.37
C GLY A 44 9.05 -8.69 -9.21
N ILE A 45 9.22 -8.82 -10.52
CA ILE A 45 8.84 -7.78 -11.48
C ILE A 45 7.80 -8.35 -12.42
N ALA A 46 6.66 -7.66 -12.55
CA ALA A 46 5.62 -8.01 -13.50
C ALA A 46 5.72 -7.09 -14.72
N ASN A 47 5.36 -7.62 -15.88
CA ASN A 47 5.21 -6.81 -17.09
C ASN A 47 3.73 -6.49 -17.25
N LEU A 48 3.39 -5.21 -17.13
CA LEU A 48 2.03 -4.75 -17.24
C LEU A 48 1.94 -3.79 -18.42
N ARG A 49 1.29 -4.24 -19.48
CA ARG A 49 1.09 -3.43 -20.69
C ARG A 49 2.38 -2.81 -21.21
N GLY A 50 3.47 -3.59 -21.20
CA GLY A 50 4.77 -3.14 -21.68
C GLY A 50 5.61 -2.38 -20.66
N HIS A 51 5.07 -2.17 -19.45
CA HIS A 51 5.80 -1.49 -18.37
C HIS A 51 6.20 -2.49 -17.29
N LEU A 52 7.42 -2.34 -16.79
CA LEU A 52 7.91 -3.18 -15.70
C LEU A 52 7.43 -2.61 -14.38
N LEU A 53 6.77 -3.44 -13.59
CA LEU A 53 6.22 -3.05 -12.30
C LEU A 53 6.79 -3.95 -11.20
N PRO A 54 7.66 -3.41 -10.34
CA PRO A 54 8.13 -4.17 -9.17
C PRO A 54 6.96 -4.41 -8.20
N LEU A 55 6.82 -5.64 -7.75
CA LEU A 55 5.77 -6.02 -6.81
C LEU A 55 6.35 -6.15 -5.41
N ILE A 56 5.82 -5.38 -4.50
CA ILE A 56 6.36 -5.21 -3.14
C ILE A 56 5.40 -5.82 -2.13
N ASP A 57 5.88 -6.74 -1.31
CA ASP A 57 5.13 -7.24 -0.17
C ASP A 57 5.21 -6.19 0.95
N VAL A 58 4.17 -5.37 1.07
CA VAL A 58 4.16 -4.24 2.01
C VAL A 58 4.26 -4.71 3.44
N LYS A 59 3.52 -5.75 3.80
CA LYS A 59 3.52 -6.28 5.16
C LYS A 59 4.92 -6.74 5.56
N LEU A 60 5.62 -7.44 4.65
CA LEU A 60 6.99 -7.90 4.90
C LEU A 60 7.95 -6.73 4.98
N LEU A 61 7.82 -5.75 4.07
CA LEU A 61 8.63 -4.54 4.09
C LEU A 61 8.53 -3.83 5.44
N LEU A 62 7.33 -3.80 6.01
CA LEU A 62 7.09 -3.15 7.29
C LEU A 62 7.38 -4.04 8.50
N GLY A 63 7.98 -5.20 8.28
CA GLY A 63 8.47 -6.05 9.37
C GLY A 63 7.42 -6.89 10.07
N SER A 64 6.25 -7.08 9.45
CA SER A 64 5.14 -7.82 10.07
C SER A 64 4.92 -9.19 9.44
N GLY A 65 5.92 -9.74 8.77
CA GLY A 65 5.86 -11.06 8.18
C GLY A 65 5.33 -11.05 6.75
N ARG A 66 5.47 -12.18 6.08
CA ARG A 66 5.12 -12.33 4.68
C ARG A 66 3.60 -12.34 4.49
N THR A 67 3.13 -11.67 3.45
CA THR A 67 1.71 -11.72 3.08
C THR A 67 1.38 -13.10 2.54
N THR A 68 0.31 -13.70 3.06
CA THR A 68 -0.21 -14.95 2.52
C THR A 68 -1.05 -14.62 1.28
N LEU A 69 -0.64 -15.16 0.12
CA LEU A 69 -1.34 -14.90 -1.13
C LEU A 69 -2.66 -15.65 -1.14
N ARG A 70 -3.76 -14.93 -1.33
CA ARG A 70 -5.13 -15.46 -1.31
C ARG A 70 -5.90 -14.91 -2.48
N ARG A 71 -7.15 -15.31 -2.63
CA ARG A 71 -8.04 -14.79 -3.67
C ARG A 71 -8.30 -13.29 -3.50
N THR A 72 -8.24 -12.79 -2.26
CA THR A 72 -8.45 -11.37 -1.96
C THR A 72 -7.22 -10.53 -2.19
N THR A 73 -6.04 -11.13 -2.34
CA THR A 73 -4.78 -10.40 -2.55
C THR A 73 -4.89 -9.51 -3.77
N ARG A 74 -4.44 -8.26 -3.63
CA ARG A 74 -4.48 -7.28 -4.70
C ARG A 74 -3.17 -6.52 -4.78
N VAL A 75 -2.95 -5.90 -5.93
CA VAL A 75 -1.80 -5.03 -6.16
C VAL A 75 -2.34 -3.61 -6.33
N ILE A 76 -1.83 -2.68 -5.54
CA ILE A 76 -2.11 -1.26 -5.71
C ILE A 76 -0.93 -0.66 -6.48
N SER A 77 -1.19 -0.25 -7.71
CA SER A 77 -0.18 0.47 -8.50
C SER A 77 -0.17 1.92 -8.04
N VAL A 78 0.98 2.38 -7.58
CA VAL A 78 1.11 3.72 -7.02
C VAL A 78 1.25 4.74 -8.15
N ASN A 79 0.49 5.83 -8.05
CA ASN A 79 0.47 6.87 -9.06
C ASN A 79 1.61 7.87 -8.87
N HIS A 80 2.84 7.35 -8.73
CA HIS A 80 4.03 8.17 -8.55
C HIS A 80 4.73 8.35 -9.90
N ARG A 81 5.20 9.57 -10.17
CA ARG A 81 5.78 9.89 -11.48
C ARG A 81 7.12 9.23 -11.71
N GLU A 82 7.90 9.01 -10.65
CA GLU A 82 9.29 8.59 -10.75
C GLU A 82 9.56 7.19 -10.24
N VAL A 83 8.73 6.69 -9.31
CA VAL A 83 8.98 5.38 -8.69
C VAL A 83 7.86 4.42 -9.08
N PRO A 84 8.11 3.49 -10.00
CA PRO A 84 7.13 2.46 -10.31
C PRO A 84 7.06 1.47 -9.15
N ALA A 85 5.86 1.21 -8.65
CA ALA A 85 5.68 0.27 -7.56
C ALA A 85 4.27 -0.31 -7.57
N GLY A 86 4.19 -1.61 -7.41
CA GLY A 86 2.94 -2.32 -7.17
C GLY A 86 2.97 -2.87 -5.76
N LEU A 87 2.10 -2.35 -4.91
CA LEU A 87 2.04 -2.73 -3.50
C LEU A 87 1.09 -3.89 -3.33
N VAL A 88 1.64 -5.04 -2.89
CA VAL A 88 0.83 -6.23 -2.63
C VAL A 88 0.23 -6.11 -1.25
N VAL A 89 -1.10 -6.14 -1.19
CA VAL A 89 -1.87 -6.00 0.04
C VAL A 89 -2.84 -7.17 0.18
N ASP A 90 -3.32 -7.40 1.40
CA ASP A 90 -4.19 -8.54 1.67
C ASP A 90 -5.57 -8.41 1.02
N GLU A 91 -6.07 -7.18 0.92
CA GLU A 91 -7.39 -6.93 0.35
C GLU A 91 -7.54 -5.46 0.02
N VAL A 92 -8.31 -5.15 -1.02
CA VAL A 92 -8.74 -3.79 -1.33
C VAL A 92 -10.22 -3.68 -1.04
N LEU A 93 -10.58 -2.67 -0.25
CA LEU A 93 -11.92 -2.51 0.32
C LEU A 93 -12.77 -1.49 -0.44
N GLY A 94 -12.31 -1.08 -1.63
CA GLY A 94 -13.05 -0.16 -2.48
C GLY A 94 -12.87 1.30 -2.10
N PHE A 95 -13.62 2.15 -2.77
CA PHE A 95 -13.59 3.59 -2.49
C PHE A 95 -14.26 3.89 -1.16
N ARG A 96 -13.65 4.82 -0.41
CA ARG A 96 -14.19 5.32 0.84
C ARG A 96 -14.26 6.84 0.76
N ARG A 97 -15.40 7.40 1.16
CA ARG A 97 -15.62 8.85 1.13
C ARG A 97 -15.82 9.33 2.55
N PHE A 98 -15.08 10.36 2.92
CA PHE A 98 -15.16 10.92 4.27
C PHE A 98 -15.37 12.42 4.20
N MET A 99 -16.03 12.95 5.22
CA MET A 99 -16.21 14.39 5.38
C MET A 99 -15.14 14.94 6.31
N ASP A 100 -14.87 16.24 6.20
CA ASP A 100 -13.81 16.88 6.97
C ASP A 100 -13.97 16.68 8.49
N HIS A 101 -15.22 16.66 8.97
CA HIS A 101 -15.47 16.51 10.40
C HIS A 101 -15.14 15.10 10.92
N GLU A 102 -14.94 14.15 10.04
CA GLU A 102 -14.58 12.77 10.42
C GLU A 102 -13.07 12.59 10.60
N PHE A 103 -12.30 13.61 10.29
CA PHE A 103 -10.84 13.55 10.33
C PHE A 103 -10.28 14.00 11.67
N THR A 104 -9.27 13.28 12.16
CA THR A 104 -8.42 13.69 13.26
C THR A 104 -6.96 13.57 12.84
N SER A 105 -6.14 14.54 13.29
CA SER A 105 -4.70 14.49 13.02
C SER A 105 -3.96 13.51 13.93
N GLU A 106 -4.64 12.91 14.89
CA GLU A 106 -4.03 11.96 15.79
C GLU A 106 -3.58 10.70 15.06
N ALA A 107 -2.39 10.22 15.42
CA ALA A 107 -1.87 8.98 14.86
C ALA A 107 -2.60 7.79 15.46
N ALA A 108 -3.01 6.86 14.60
CA ALA A 108 -3.59 5.61 15.05
C ALA A 108 -2.49 4.69 15.55
N GLU A 109 -2.81 3.86 16.55
CA GLU A 109 -1.91 2.79 16.96
C GLU A 109 -2.15 1.61 16.02
N THR A 110 -1.05 1.06 15.50
CA THR A 110 -1.12 -0.04 14.55
C THR A 110 -0.14 -1.14 14.95
N ILE A 111 -0.50 -2.39 14.59
CA ILE A 111 0.41 -3.54 14.77
C ILE A 111 1.50 -3.48 13.71
N VAL A 112 1.11 -3.16 12.47
CA VAL A 112 2.05 -2.95 11.38
C VAL A 112 2.84 -1.67 11.63
N ARG A 113 4.17 -1.74 11.50
CA ARG A 113 5.06 -0.60 11.80
C ARG A 113 5.05 0.40 10.65
N CYS A 114 4.05 1.23 10.62
CA CYS A 114 3.87 2.20 9.54
C CYS A 114 3.61 3.63 10.01
N GLU A 115 3.89 3.94 11.28
CA GLU A 115 3.53 5.23 11.88
C GLU A 115 4.04 6.41 11.07
N ARG A 116 5.26 6.33 10.53
CA ARG A 116 5.86 7.43 9.77
C ARG A 116 5.20 7.67 8.41
N PHE A 117 4.35 6.73 7.98
CA PHE A 117 3.63 6.85 6.71
C PHE A 117 2.17 7.24 6.92
N LEU A 118 1.74 7.44 8.17
CA LEU A 118 0.36 7.78 8.48
C LEU A 118 0.18 9.28 8.59
N GLY A 119 -0.89 9.79 7.98
CA GLY A 119 -1.24 11.20 7.96
C GLY A 119 -2.59 11.45 8.59
N GLY A 120 -2.78 11.04 9.84
CA GLY A 120 -4.05 11.20 10.54
C GLY A 120 -4.98 10.02 10.30
N THR A 121 -6.22 10.16 10.76
CA THR A 121 -7.19 9.08 10.76
C THR A 121 -8.58 9.62 10.49
N TYR A 122 -9.34 8.90 9.66
CA TYR A 122 -10.78 9.14 9.54
C TYR A 122 -11.52 8.20 10.47
N GLN A 123 -12.48 8.75 11.21
CA GLN A 123 -13.32 7.99 12.13
C GLN A 123 -14.76 8.03 11.65
N ARG A 124 -15.38 6.87 11.55
CA ARG A 124 -16.80 6.76 11.23
C ARG A 124 -17.43 5.67 12.08
N ALA A 125 -18.35 6.07 12.96
CA ALA A 125 -18.94 5.16 13.95
C ALA A 125 -17.82 4.50 14.75
N GLU A 126 -17.75 3.18 14.77
CA GLU A 126 -16.75 2.43 15.53
C GLU A 126 -15.49 2.14 14.70
N GLU A 127 -15.48 2.54 13.42
CA GLU A 127 -14.37 2.22 12.53
C GLU A 127 -13.34 3.33 12.46
N SER A 128 -12.06 2.96 12.49
CA SER A 128 -10.94 3.85 12.27
C SER A 128 -10.29 3.52 10.94
N TRP A 129 -10.00 4.57 10.16
CA TRP A 129 -9.35 4.46 8.87
C TRP A 129 -8.10 5.33 8.87
N PRO A 130 -6.95 4.81 9.35
CA PRO A 130 -5.71 5.57 9.26
C PRO A 130 -5.36 5.86 7.80
N VAL A 131 -4.91 7.09 7.54
CA VAL A 131 -4.53 7.50 6.19
C VAL A 131 -3.07 7.12 5.96
N PHE A 132 -2.86 6.22 5.01
CA PHE A 132 -1.53 5.73 4.64
C PHE A 132 -1.05 6.52 3.44
N ASN A 133 0.05 7.24 3.59
CA ASN A 133 0.63 8.03 2.51
C ASN A 133 1.54 7.12 1.67
N LEU A 134 1.06 6.73 0.49
CA LEU A 134 1.77 5.79 -0.38
C LEU A 134 3.02 6.43 -0.98
N PHE A 135 2.99 7.74 -1.22
CA PHE A 135 4.16 8.44 -1.77
C PHE A 135 5.30 8.47 -0.75
N ASP A 136 4.97 8.71 0.52
CA ASP A 136 6.00 8.69 1.57
C ASP A 136 6.66 7.30 1.66
N LEU A 137 5.89 6.24 1.46
CA LEU A 137 6.43 4.89 1.48
C LEU A 137 7.42 4.68 0.34
N VAL A 138 7.01 4.97 -0.90
CA VAL A 138 7.87 4.68 -2.07
C VAL A 138 9.06 5.63 -2.17
N GLU A 139 8.99 6.79 -1.51
CA GLU A 139 10.10 7.75 -1.45
C GLU A 139 11.01 7.51 -0.26
N SER A 140 10.66 6.59 0.64
CA SER A 140 11.45 6.33 1.83
C SER A 140 12.77 5.65 1.48
N ASN A 141 13.80 5.89 2.30
CA ASN A 141 15.09 5.22 2.14
C ASN A 141 14.96 3.71 2.22
N MET A 142 14.10 3.23 3.08
CA MET A 142 13.85 1.81 3.24
C MET A 142 13.43 1.16 1.91
N PHE A 143 12.52 1.82 1.19
CA PHE A 143 12.04 1.34 -0.09
C PHE A 143 13.09 1.50 -1.19
N LEU A 144 13.69 2.69 -1.30
CA LEU A 144 14.62 3.00 -2.38
C LEU A 144 15.93 2.24 -2.29
N GLN A 145 16.48 2.06 -1.08
CA GLN A 145 17.72 1.31 -0.89
C GLN A 145 17.57 -0.14 -1.29
N ALA A 146 16.43 -0.72 -0.97
CA ALA A 146 16.20 -2.13 -1.28
C ALA A 146 16.03 -2.33 -2.78
N ALA A 147 15.44 -1.38 -3.49
CA ALA A 147 15.29 -1.45 -4.94
C ALA A 147 16.63 -1.30 -5.66
N ALA A 148 17.64 -0.68 -5.02
CA ALA A 148 18.95 -0.46 -5.62
C ALA A 148 19.88 -1.66 -5.51
N GLU A 149 19.54 -2.62 -4.67
CA GLU A 149 20.33 -3.83 -4.48
C GLU A 149 19.77 -4.96 -5.35
#